data_f70c78efad450b2ed7f22fc7a6355731
#
_entry.id   f70c78efad450b2ed7f22fc7a6355731
#
_cell.length_a   1.000
_cell.length_b   1.000
_cell.length_c   1.000
_cell.angle_alpha   90.00
_cell.angle_beta   90.00
_cell.angle_gamma   90.00
#
_symmetry.space_group_name_H-M   'P 1'
#
loop_
_entity.id
_entity.type
_entity.pdbx_description
1 polymer ?
#
loop_
_entity_poly.entity_id
_entity_poly.type
_entity_poly.pdbx_seq_one_letter_code
_entity_poly.pdbx_strand_id
1 'polypeptide(L)'
;YECTVAMKGCSHTTPEGEEFAMRVMKHLNAACKKWRAESGLGFSLYGTPAESLCYRFARIDKERFGTIKDITDKGYYTNSYHVDVREHIDAFSKFKFENQFQPISTGGCISYVEIPNMKKNPTAVEDLVRFIYDNIQYAEFNTKSDYCQVCGFDGEIKVNDNLEWECPQCHNKDQSKMNVVRRTCGYLGENFWNVGKTKEIKSRVLHL
;
A
#
# COMPACT_ATOMS: atom_id res chain seq x y z
N TYR A 1 -7.53 4.69 6.55
CA TYR A 1 -6.79 5.95 6.72
C TYR A 1 -7.71 7.15 6.48
N GLU A 2 -8.26 7.33 5.29
CA GLU A 2 -9.10 8.49 4.94
C GLU A 2 -10.35 8.61 5.82
N CYS A 3 -10.96 7.49 6.20
CA CYS A 3 -12.07 7.47 7.15
C CYS A 3 -11.62 8.02 8.53
N THR A 4 -10.46 7.62 9.00
CA THR A 4 -9.91 8.11 10.27
C THR A 4 -9.60 9.61 10.19
N VAL A 5 -8.96 10.06 9.11
CA VAL A 5 -8.70 11.48 8.90
C VAL A 5 -10.01 12.28 8.87
N ALA A 6 -11.02 11.79 8.14
CA ALA A 6 -12.33 12.48 8.05
C ALA A 6 -13.06 12.57 9.39
N MET A 7 -12.98 11.52 10.22
CA MET A 7 -13.74 11.41 11.47
C MET A 7 -13.00 11.95 12.70
N LYS A 8 -11.66 11.95 12.66
CA LYS A 8 -10.79 12.25 13.80
C LYS A 8 -9.79 13.38 13.52
N GLY A 9 -9.57 13.76 12.28
CA GLY A 9 -8.59 14.77 11.89
C GLY A 9 -7.13 14.32 12.01
N CYS A 10 -6.86 13.03 12.18
CA CYS A 10 -5.52 12.48 12.34
C CYS A 10 -5.33 11.16 11.59
N SER A 11 -4.07 10.76 11.37
CA SER A 11 -3.74 9.44 10.82
C SER A 11 -4.18 8.32 11.76
N HIS A 12 -4.54 7.18 11.20
CA HIS A 12 -4.84 5.96 11.97
C HIS A 12 -3.59 5.35 12.64
N THR A 13 -2.40 5.83 12.36
CA THR A 13 -1.15 5.47 13.05
C THR A 13 -0.93 6.24 14.35
N THR A 14 -1.71 7.30 14.59
CA THR A 14 -1.71 7.99 15.90
C THR A 14 -2.50 7.18 16.93
N PRO A 15 -2.22 7.33 18.26
CA PRO A 15 -2.93 6.57 19.29
C PRO A 15 -4.47 6.69 19.20
N GLU A 16 -4.99 7.91 19.00
CA GLU A 16 -6.43 8.15 18.85
C GLU A 16 -6.99 7.54 17.56
N GLY A 17 -6.24 7.69 16.46
CA GLY A 17 -6.60 7.13 15.16
C GLY A 17 -6.58 5.60 15.15
N GLU A 18 -5.60 4.99 15.80
CA GLU A 18 -5.47 3.54 15.94
C GLU A 18 -6.65 2.94 16.73
N GLU A 19 -7.00 3.55 17.86
CA GLU A 19 -8.18 3.13 18.63
C GLU A 19 -9.46 3.19 17.79
N PHE A 20 -9.64 4.28 17.04
CA PHE A 20 -10.80 4.43 16.16
C PHE A 20 -10.79 3.40 15.03
N ALA A 21 -9.68 3.22 14.34
CA ALA A 21 -9.54 2.26 13.25
C ALA A 21 -9.80 0.82 13.74
N MET A 22 -9.27 0.46 14.90
CA MET A 22 -9.50 -0.85 15.51
C MET A 22 -10.98 -1.07 15.85
N ARG A 23 -11.68 -0.05 16.35
CA ARG A 23 -13.14 -0.15 16.62
C ARG A 23 -13.92 -0.36 15.33
N VAL A 24 -13.58 0.37 14.24
CA VAL A 24 -14.21 0.19 12.93
C VAL A 24 -14.00 -1.23 12.41
N MET A 25 -12.77 -1.72 12.43
CA MET A 25 -12.44 -3.06 11.95
C MET A 25 -13.15 -4.17 12.76
N LYS A 26 -13.17 -4.04 14.08
CA LYS A 26 -13.90 -4.97 14.96
C LYS A 26 -15.41 -4.95 14.70
N HIS A 27 -15.98 -3.78 14.47
CA HIS A 27 -17.41 -3.64 14.12
C HIS A 27 -17.74 -4.33 12.80
N LEU A 28 -16.92 -4.12 11.75
CA LEU A 28 -17.11 -4.77 10.45
C LEU A 28 -16.97 -6.30 10.55
N ASN A 29 -16.00 -6.79 11.31
CA ASN A 29 -15.83 -8.23 11.55
C ASN A 29 -17.04 -8.82 12.29
N ALA A 30 -17.56 -8.12 13.30
CA ALA A 30 -18.76 -8.53 14.03
C ALA A 30 -19.98 -8.57 13.12
N ALA A 31 -20.15 -7.59 12.21
CA ALA A 31 -21.23 -7.62 11.21
C ALA A 31 -21.11 -8.83 10.29
N CYS A 32 -19.92 -9.16 9.79
CA CYS A 32 -19.70 -10.37 8.99
C CYS A 32 -20.08 -11.65 9.75
N LYS A 33 -19.72 -11.75 11.02
CA LYS A 33 -20.08 -12.90 11.89
C LYS A 33 -21.59 -13.00 12.06
N LYS A 34 -22.27 -11.87 12.30
CA LYS A 34 -23.74 -11.81 12.42
C LYS A 34 -24.42 -12.29 11.13
N TRP A 35 -24.07 -11.74 9.98
CA TRP A 35 -24.64 -12.11 8.70
C TRP A 35 -24.42 -13.58 8.34
N ARG A 36 -23.25 -14.13 8.69
CA ARG A 36 -22.96 -15.56 8.54
C ARG A 36 -23.92 -16.41 9.37
N ALA A 37 -24.15 -16.02 10.62
CA ALA A 37 -25.07 -16.75 11.51
C ALA A 37 -26.53 -16.66 11.05
N GLU A 38 -26.96 -15.52 10.53
CA GLU A 38 -28.33 -15.28 10.10
C GLU A 38 -28.67 -15.92 8.75
N SER A 39 -27.71 -15.98 7.82
CA SER A 39 -27.98 -16.42 6.45
C SER A 39 -27.42 -17.80 6.12
N GLY A 40 -26.51 -18.34 6.90
CA GLY A 40 -25.74 -19.55 6.56
C GLY A 40 -24.72 -19.37 5.43
N LEU A 41 -24.58 -18.15 4.88
CA LEU A 41 -23.62 -17.83 3.83
C LEU A 41 -22.26 -17.41 4.41
N GLY A 42 -21.19 -17.56 3.63
CA GLY A 42 -19.85 -17.13 3.99
C GLY A 42 -19.69 -15.61 3.88
N PHE A 43 -19.53 -14.93 5.01
CA PHE A 43 -19.11 -13.52 5.06
C PHE A 43 -17.79 -13.40 5.79
N SER A 44 -16.89 -12.59 5.25
CA SER A 44 -15.62 -12.30 5.90
C SER A 44 -15.14 -10.90 5.56
N LEU A 45 -14.39 -10.30 6.49
CA LEU A 45 -13.73 -9.03 6.25
C LEU A 45 -12.44 -9.29 5.46
N TYR A 46 -12.21 -8.48 4.45
CA TYR A 46 -11.09 -8.62 3.52
C TYR A 46 -10.18 -7.39 3.62
N GLY A 47 -8.94 -7.60 4.05
CA GLY A 47 -7.93 -6.56 4.27
C GLY A 47 -6.87 -6.56 3.18
N THR A 48 -7.28 -6.56 1.90
CA THR A 48 -6.36 -6.47 0.78
C THR A 48 -6.68 -5.27 -0.10
N PRO A 49 -5.74 -4.89 -0.96
CA PRO A 49 -5.87 -3.72 -1.79
C PRO A 49 -6.97 -3.83 -2.84
N ALA A 50 -7.64 -2.71 -3.08
CA ALA A 50 -8.67 -2.55 -4.10
C ALA A 50 -8.11 -1.75 -5.27
N GLU A 51 -7.38 -2.39 -6.14
CA GLU A 51 -6.58 -1.86 -7.24
C GLU A 51 -7.10 -0.61 -7.95
N SER A 52 -8.12 -0.77 -8.79
CA SER A 52 -8.72 0.34 -9.52
C SER A 52 -9.70 1.15 -8.68
N LEU A 53 -10.25 0.57 -7.60
CA LEU A 53 -11.26 1.23 -6.77
C LEU A 53 -10.67 2.39 -5.97
N CYS A 54 -9.45 2.27 -5.47
CA CYS A 54 -8.77 3.35 -4.75
C CYS A 54 -8.65 4.62 -5.59
N TYR A 55 -8.34 4.49 -6.87
CA TYR A 55 -8.34 5.63 -7.80
C TYR A 55 -9.75 6.09 -8.16
N ARG A 56 -10.63 5.15 -8.51
CA ARG A 56 -11.98 5.47 -8.97
C ARG A 56 -12.77 6.23 -7.90
N PHE A 57 -12.76 5.75 -6.66
CA PHE A 57 -13.49 6.39 -5.58
C PHE A 57 -12.90 7.73 -5.20
N ALA A 58 -11.58 7.86 -5.10
CA ALA A 58 -10.94 9.15 -4.84
C ALA A 58 -11.30 10.21 -5.90
N ARG A 59 -11.41 9.82 -7.18
CA ARG A 59 -11.85 10.71 -8.25
C ARG A 59 -13.32 11.12 -8.10
N ILE A 60 -14.21 10.15 -7.89
CA ILE A 60 -15.65 10.40 -7.74
C ILE A 60 -15.92 11.29 -6.51
N ASP A 61 -15.26 11.01 -5.39
CA ASP A 61 -15.45 11.77 -4.17
C ASP A 61 -14.88 13.18 -4.30
N LYS A 62 -13.78 13.35 -5.03
CA LYS A 62 -13.25 14.68 -5.36
C LYS A 62 -14.22 15.49 -6.23
N GLU A 63 -14.87 14.85 -7.20
CA GLU A 63 -15.92 15.47 -8.02
C GLU A 63 -17.14 15.88 -7.19
N ARG A 64 -17.53 15.05 -6.20
CA ARG A 64 -18.71 15.27 -5.36
C ARG A 64 -18.51 16.24 -4.21
N PHE A 65 -17.38 16.16 -3.54
CA PHE A 65 -17.10 16.82 -2.26
C PHE A 65 -15.98 17.85 -2.34
N GLY A 66 -15.36 18.00 -3.53
CA GLY A 66 -14.22 18.89 -3.73
C GLY A 66 -12.90 18.32 -3.20
N THR A 67 -11.90 19.19 -3.16
CA THR A 67 -10.56 18.84 -2.66
C THR A 67 -10.52 18.95 -1.14
N ILE A 68 -10.37 17.81 -0.48
CA ILE A 68 -10.24 17.71 0.98
C ILE A 68 -8.83 17.19 1.27
N LYS A 69 -8.11 17.96 2.10
CA LYS A 69 -6.71 17.67 2.46
C LYS A 69 -6.59 16.26 3.05
N ASP A 70 -5.58 15.53 2.63
CA ASP A 70 -5.24 14.16 3.04
C ASP A 70 -6.33 13.11 2.78
N ILE A 71 -7.41 13.48 2.08
CA ILE A 71 -8.51 12.58 1.70
C ILE A 71 -8.60 12.51 0.18
N THR A 72 -9.16 13.55 -0.49
CA THR A 72 -9.40 13.53 -1.94
C THR A 72 -8.31 14.22 -2.75
N ASP A 73 -7.40 14.95 -2.12
CA ASP A 73 -6.33 15.71 -2.78
C ASP A 73 -5.24 14.82 -3.39
N LYS A 74 -5.00 13.65 -2.83
CA LYS A 74 -3.98 12.71 -3.32
C LYS A 74 -4.29 12.14 -4.70
N GLY A 75 -5.57 11.99 -5.05
CA GLY A 75 -6.04 11.35 -6.27
C GLY A 75 -6.01 9.82 -6.22
N TYR A 76 -5.84 9.25 -5.04
CA TYR A 76 -5.97 7.83 -4.71
C TYR A 76 -6.33 7.69 -3.23
N TYR A 77 -6.94 6.56 -2.86
CA TYR A 77 -7.17 6.18 -1.47
C TYR A 77 -6.16 5.14 -0.99
N THR A 78 -5.86 5.19 0.29
CA THR A 78 -5.05 4.18 0.96
C THR A 78 -5.79 2.83 0.95
N ASN A 79 -5.04 1.75 0.76
CA ASN A 79 -5.64 0.42 0.74
C ASN A 79 -5.97 -0.03 2.17
N SER A 80 -7.24 -0.42 2.41
CA SER A 80 -7.66 -1.07 3.64
C SER A 80 -7.13 -0.37 4.91
N TYR A 81 -6.44 -1.11 5.79
CA TYR A 81 -5.82 -0.63 7.03
C TYR A 81 -4.34 -0.22 6.87
N HIS A 82 -3.78 -0.29 5.65
CA HIS A 82 -2.36 -0.01 5.44
C HIS A 82 -1.99 1.42 5.86
N VAL A 83 -0.76 1.57 6.32
CA VAL A 83 -0.17 2.89 6.55
C VAL A 83 -0.13 3.67 5.24
N ASP A 84 -0.44 4.97 5.28
CA ASP A 84 -0.36 5.83 4.09
C ASP A 84 1.06 5.78 3.52
N VAL A 85 1.16 5.58 2.21
CA VAL A 85 2.45 5.38 1.52
C VAL A 85 3.43 6.55 1.62
N ARG A 86 2.94 7.72 2.06
CA ARG A 86 3.72 8.94 2.28
C ARG A 86 4.27 9.04 3.71
N GLU A 87 3.80 8.18 4.61
CA GLU A 87 4.19 8.25 6.01
C GLU A 87 5.58 7.65 6.22
N HIS A 88 6.48 8.45 6.81
CA HIS A 88 7.82 8.00 7.15
C HIS A 88 7.79 7.13 8.41
N ILE A 89 7.78 5.84 8.20
CA ILE A 89 7.75 4.81 9.24
C ILE A 89 8.72 3.70 8.84
N ASP A 90 9.45 3.13 9.79
CA ASP A 90 10.32 1.98 9.51
C ASP A 90 9.52 0.69 9.30
N ALA A 91 10.14 -0.31 8.66
CA ALA A 91 9.48 -1.55 8.30
C ALA A 91 8.92 -2.33 9.51
N PHE A 92 9.67 -2.35 10.61
CA PHE A 92 9.26 -3.07 11.82
C PHE A 92 8.05 -2.40 12.48
N SER A 93 8.10 -1.08 12.63
CA SER A 93 6.99 -0.28 13.17
C SER A 93 5.75 -0.38 12.29
N LYS A 94 5.91 -0.32 10.96
CA LYS A 94 4.82 -0.51 10.01
C LYS A 94 4.17 -1.89 10.16
N PHE A 95 4.95 -2.95 10.18
CA PHE A 95 4.44 -4.30 10.36
C PHE A 95 3.80 -4.50 11.73
N LYS A 96 4.38 -3.95 12.79
CA LYS A 96 3.82 -4.00 14.14
C LYS A 96 2.46 -3.30 14.21
N PHE A 97 2.30 -2.19 13.51
CA PHE A 97 1.02 -1.49 13.40
C PHE A 97 -0.01 -2.31 12.61
N GLU A 98 0.36 -2.83 11.44
CA GLU A 98 -0.57 -3.52 10.54
C GLU A 98 -0.96 -4.92 11.03
N ASN A 99 -0.08 -5.61 11.77
CA ASN A 99 -0.31 -6.99 12.22
C ASN A 99 -1.56 -7.16 13.08
N GLN A 100 -1.96 -6.14 13.83
CA GLN A 100 -3.15 -6.18 14.68
C GLN A 100 -4.47 -6.28 13.89
N PHE A 101 -4.47 -5.85 12.63
CA PHE A 101 -5.63 -5.90 11.75
C PHE A 101 -5.72 -7.20 10.95
N GLN A 102 -4.61 -7.90 10.74
CA GLN A 102 -4.59 -9.12 9.95
C GLN A 102 -5.47 -10.24 10.54
N PRO A 103 -5.43 -10.57 11.84
CA PRO A 103 -6.30 -11.59 12.42
C PRO A 103 -7.79 -11.27 12.35
N ILE A 104 -8.15 -9.99 12.24
CA ILE A 104 -9.53 -9.52 12.10
C ILE A 104 -10.00 -9.64 10.64
N SER A 105 -9.09 -9.59 9.69
CA SER A 105 -9.35 -9.67 8.24
C SER A 105 -9.39 -11.13 7.78
N THR A 106 -10.40 -11.87 8.23
CA THR A 106 -10.51 -13.33 8.04
C THR A 106 -10.76 -13.77 6.60
N GLY A 107 -11.08 -12.85 5.69
CA GLY A 107 -11.25 -13.10 4.25
C GLY A 107 -9.96 -12.99 3.45
N GLY A 108 -8.88 -12.54 4.07
CA GLY A 108 -7.56 -12.34 3.49
C GLY A 108 -6.92 -11.05 3.95
N CYS A 109 -5.62 -11.05 4.03
CA CYS A 109 -4.81 -9.90 4.43
C CYS A 109 -3.46 -9.94 3.74
N ILE A 110 -2.84 -8.80 3.61
CA ILE A 110 -1.46 -8.65 3.12
C ILE A 110 -0.87 -7.38 3.72
N SER A 111 0.41 -7.41 4.05
CA SER A 111 1.20 -6.22 4.34
C SER A 111 2.43 -6.19 3.46
N TYR A 112 2.89 -5.03 3.06
CA TYR A 112 4.11 -4.90 2.26
C TYR A 112 4.91 -3.67 2.65
N VAL A 113 6.21 -3.78 2.46
CA VAL A 113 7.16 -2.70 2.71
C VAL A 113 7.99 -2.39 1.47
N GLU A 114 8.28 -1.12 1.31
CA GLU A 114 9.18 -0.63 0.27
C GLU A 114 10.61 -0.72 0.80
N ILE A 115 11.43 -1.57 0.20
CA ILE A 115 12.83 -1.74 0.60
C ILE A 115 13.76 -1.40 -0.57
N PRO A 116 14.93 -0.79 -0.31
CA PRO A 116 15.92 -0.53 -1.34
C PRO A 116 16.55 -1.84 -1.83
N ASN A 117 17.46 -1.76 -2.78
CA ASN A 117 18.25 -2.92 -3.19
C ASN A 117 19.17 -3.37 -2.04
N MET A 118 18.85 -4.50 -1.43
CA MET A 118 19.51 -5.04 -0.23
C MET A 118 20.66 -6.01 -0.52
N LYS A 119 21.12 -6.12 -1.77
CA LYS A 119 22.25 -7.00 -2.14
C LYS A 119 23.50 -6.81 -1.26
N LYS A 120 23.71 -5.58 -0.75
CA LYS A 120 24.86 -5.23 0.11
C LYS A 120 24.59 -5.41 1.61
N ASN A 121 23.36 -5.68 2.01
CA ASN A 121 22.99 -5.87 3.43
C ASN A 121 21.95 -6.99 3.57
N PRO A 122 22.34 -8.26 3.30
CA PRO A 122 21.40 -9.38 3.41
C PRO A 122 20.96 -9.65 4.86
N THR A 123 21.77 -9.28 5.85
CA THR A 123 21.43 -9.46 7.28
C THR A 123 20.19 -8.66 7.66
N ALA A 124 20.02 -7.42 7.18
CA ALA A 124 18.81 -6.66 7.44
C ALA A 124 17.55 -7.31 6.85
N VAL A 125 17.70 -7.98 5.69
CA VAL A 125 16.59 -8.78 5.11
C VAL A 125 16.27 -9.98 5.98
N GLU A 126 17.30 -10.68 6.50
CA GLU A 126 17.11 -11.81 7.40
C GLU A 126 16.37 -11.40 8.68
N ASP A 127 16.78 -10.29 9.32
CA ASP A 127 16.12 -9.76 10.50
C ASP A 127 14.65 -9.43 10.24
N LEU A 128 14.38 -8.82 9.08
CA LEU A 128 13.01 -8.50 8.69
C LEU A 128 12.17 -9.76 8.42
N VAL A 129 12.74 -10.79 7.78
CA VAL A 129 12.07 -12.08 7.55
C VAL A 129 11.76 -12.77 8.88
N ARG A 130 12.71 -12.75 9.84
CA ARG A 130 12.48 -13.30 11.19
C ARG A 130 11.33 -12.58 11.89
N PHE A 131 11.33 -11.25 11.83
CA PHE A 131 10.24 -10.46 12.42
C PHE A 131 8.89 -10.80 11.78
N ILE A 132 8.83 -10.91 10.45
CA ILE A 132 7.62 -11.29 9.72
C ILE A 132 7.14 -12.66 10.16
N TYR A 133 8.03 -13.65 10.23
CA TYR A 133 7.71 -15.02 10.65
C TYR A 133 7.02 -15.05 12.02
N ASP A 134 7.50 -14.23 12.96
CA ASP A 134 6.98 -14.21 14.33
C ASP A 134 5.69 -13.37 14.49
N ASN A 135 5.43 -12.40 13.59
CA ASN A 135 4.43 -11.37 13.85
C ASN A 135 3.37 -11.19 12.75
N ILE A 136 3.64 -11.61 11.51
CA ILE A 136 2.82 -11.25 10.34
C ILE A 136 2.28 -12.52 9.68
N GLN A 137 0.98 -12.55 9.37
CA GLN A 137 0.36 -13.69 8.70
C GLN A 137 0.74 -13.77 7.22
N TYR A 138 0.81 -12.61 6.55
CA TYR A 138 1.24 -12.53 5.15
C TYR A 138 1.89 -11.18 4.87
N ALA A 139 3.12 -11.22 4.40
CA ALA A 139 3.88 -10.04 4.02
C ALA A 139 4.65 -10.21 2.72
N GLU A 140 4.93 -9.12 2.06
CA GLU A 140 5.70 -9.06 0.83
C GLU A 140 6.65 -7.86 0.83
N PHE A 141 7.76 -8.02 0.07
CA PHE A 141 8.73 -6.95 -0.17
C PHE A 141 8.52 -6.31 -1.53
N ASN A 142 8.50 -4.99 -1.56
CA ASN A 142 8.70 -4.22 -2.78
C ASN A 142 10.17 -3.83 -2.90
N THR A 143 10.88 -4.44 -3.82
CA THR A 143 12.28 -4.11 -4.10
C THR A 143 12.40 -3.21 -5.32
N LYS A 144 13.44 -2.38 -5.36
CA LYS A 144 13.70 -1.43 -6.45
C LYS A 144 14.79 -2.01 -7.37
N SER A 145 14.46 -3.08 -8.09
CA SER A 145 15.36 -3.82 -8.98
C SER A 145 14.86 -3.75 -10.42
N ASP A 146 14.71 -2.52 -10.94
CA ASP A 146 14.30 -2.28 -12.32
C ASP A 146 15.51 -2.28 -13.26
N TYR A 147 15.25 -2.49 -14.55
CA TYR A 147 16.29 -2.53 -15.57
C TYR A 147 15.91 -1.70 -16.79
N CYS A 148 16.83 -0.86 -17.26
CA CYS A 148 16.69 -0.13 -18.52
C CYS A 148 17.49 -0.81 -19.62
N GLN A 149 16.81 -1.31 -20.65
CA GLN A 149 17.44 -2.02 -21.77
C GLN A 149 18.24 -1.08 -22.70
N VAL A 150 18.01 0.23 -22.61
CA VAL A 150 18.71 1.24 -23.47
C VAL A 150 20.12 1.48 -22.97
N CYS A 151 20.33 1.61 -21.66
CA CYS A 151 21.63 1.98 -21.08
C CYS A 151 22.21 0.98 -20.08
N GLY A 152 21.50 -0.12 -19.81
CA GLY A 152 21.94 -1.13 -18.84
C GLY A 152 21.81 -0.72 -17.38
N PHE A 153 21.06 0.37 -17.07
CA PHE A 153 20.83 0.77 -15.70
C PHE A 153 20.10 -0.33 -14.91
N ASP A 154 20.66 -0.74 -13.78
CA ASP A 154 20.08 -1.68 -12.81
C ASP A 154 19.85 -0.90 -11.51
N GLY A 155 18.58 -0.64 -11.17
CA GLY A 155 18.20 0.16 -10.01
C GLY A 155 16.77 0.64 -10.10
N GLU A 156 16.42 1.68 -9.37
CA GLU A 156 15.05 2.23 -9.37
C GLU A 156 14.80 3.13 -10.58
N ILE A 157 13.93 2.71 -11.50
CA ILE A 157 13.32 3.58 -12.51
C ILE A 157 12.21 4.39 -11.83
N LYS A 158 12.18 5.69 -12.07
CA LYS A 158 11.32 6.62 -11.33
C LYS A 158 10.15 7.13 -12.15
N VAL A 159 9.12 7.56 -11.46
CA VAL A 159 8.02 8.32 -12.07
C VAL A 159 8.36 9.81 -11.97
N ASN A 160 8.45 10.50 -13.12
CA ASN A 160 8.75 11.93 -13.20
C ASN A 160 7.53 12.81 -12.82
N ASP A 161 7.65 14.13 -12.91
CA ASP A 161 6.57 15.05 -12.55
C ASP A 161 5.38 15.02 -13.50
N ASN A 162 5.59 14.54 -14.72
CA ASN A 162 4.52 14.33 -15.70
C ASN A 162 3.83 12.96 -15.54
N LEU A 163 4.15 12.21 -14.51
CA LEU A 163 3.67 10.85 -14.25
C LEU A 163 4.10 9.83 -15.32
N GLU A 164 5.25 10.06 -15.95
CA GLU A 164 5.86 9.13 -16.89
C GLU A 164 6.99 8.35 -16.19
N TRP A 165 7.16 7.09 -16.54
CA TRP A 165 8.31 6.31 -16.11
C TRP A 165 9.56 6.77 -16.86
N GLU A 166 10.63 7.05 -16.15
CA GLU A 166 11.86 7.61 -16.71
C GLU A 166 13.09 6.96 -16.07
N CYS A 167 14.01 6.51 -16.91
CA CYS A 167 15.31 6.00 -16.47
C CYS A 167 16.14 7.15 -15.91
N PRO A 168 16.65 7.08 -14.67
CA PRO A 168 17.42 8.17 -14.06
C PRO A 168 18.79 8.37 -14.70
N GLN A 169 19.30 7.41 -15.49
CA GLN A 169 20.62 7.49 -16.14
C GLN A 169 20.56 8.04 -17.56
N CYS A 170 19.64 7.55 -18.39
CA CYS A 170 19.60 7.94 -19.82
C CYS A 170 18.33 8.67 -20.24
N HIS A 171 17.43 8.93 -19.29
CA HIS A 171 16.14 9.60 -19.50
C HIS A 171 15.22 8.88 -20.50
N ASN A 172 15.47 7.59 -20.77
CA ASN A 172 14.55 6.80 -21.57
C ASN A 172 13.18 6.77 -20.93
N LYS A 173 12.13 6.99 -21.75
CA LYS A 173 10.71 6.94 -21.34
C LYS A 173 9.93 5.85 -22.08
N ASP A 174 10.59 5.15 -23.00
CA ASP A 174 9.97 4.04 -23.71
C ASP A 174 9.80 2.85 -22.78
N GLN A 175 8.58 2.64 -22.31
CA GLN A 175 8.25 1.58 -21.37
C GLN A 175 8.51 0.17 -21.93
N SER A 176 8.47 0.01 -23.26
CA SER A 176 8.79 -1.27 -23.91
C SER A 176 10.26 -1.68 -23.74
N LYS A 177 11.12 -0.72 -23.40
CA LYS A 177 12.56 -0.88 -23.14
C LYS A 177 12.94 -0.76 -21.67
N MET A 178 11.98 -0.89 -20.80
CA MET A 178 12.18 -0.85 -19.35
C MET A 178 11.49 -2.05 -18.69
N ASN A 179 12.17 -2.70 -17.77
CA ASN A 179 11.59 -3.72 -16.92
C ASN A 179 11.33 -3.09 -15.55
N VAL A 180 10.09 -2.68 -15.31
CA VAL A 180 9.65 -2.10 -14.04
C VAL A 180 8.59 -2.98 -13.44
N VAL A 181 8.86 -3.50 -12.25
CA VAL A 181 7.94 -4.37 -11.52
C VAL A 181 7.65 -3.75 -10.16
N ARG A 182 6.37 -3.58 -9.85
CA ARG A 182 5.91 -3.10 -8.53
C ARG A 182 4.81 -3.98 -8.00
N ARG A 183 4.92 -4.25 -6.71
CA ARG A 183 3.81 -4.81 -5.96
C ARG A 183 2.80 -3.70 -5.72
N THR A 184 1.61 -3.85 -6.24
CA THR A 184 0.59 -2.81 -6.13
C THR A 184 -0.60 -3.24 -5.29
N CYS A 185 -0.99 -4.50 -5.36
CA CYS A 185 -2.23 -4.98 -4.75
C CYS A 185 -2.27 -6.47 -4.72
N GLY A 186 -1.63 -7.26 -4.14
CA GLY A 186 -1.79 -8.73 -4.16
C GLY A 186 -1.30 -9.41 -5.42
N TYR A 187 -0.85 -8.67 -6.44
CA TYR A 187 -0.13 -9.19 -7.60
C TYR A 187 1.06 -8.29 -7.97
N LEU A 188 2.00 -8.84 -8.71
CA LEU A 188 3.07 -8.06 -9.33
C LEU A 188 2.53 -7.44 -10.61
N GLY A 189 2.53 -6.11 -10.68
CA GLY A 189 2.19 -5.37 -11.89
C GLY A 189 3.43 -4.98 -12.67
N GLU A 190 3.34 -5.03 -13.98
CA GLU A 190 4.38 -4.60 -14.91
C GLU A 190 3.91 -3.37 -15.68
N ASN A 191 4.72 -2.33 -15.67
CA ASN A 191 4.72 -1.17 -16.56
C ASN A 191 3.43 -0.38 -16.78
N PHE A 192 2.24 -0.88 -16.44
CA PHE A 192 0.99 -0.20 -16.74
C PHE A 192 0.08 -0.10 -15.53
N TRP A 193 -0.02 1.09 -15.00
CA TRP A 193 -0.95 1.43 -13.93
C TRP A 193 -1.80 2.63 -14.32
N ASN A 194 -3.01 2.72 -13.76
CA ASN A 194 -3.81 3.93 -13.90
C ASN A 194 -3.14 5.13 -13.23
N VAL A 195 -3.58 6.33 -13.58
CA VAL A 195 -2.98 7.60 -13.09
C VAL A 195 -2.92 7.67 -11.56
N GLY A 196 -3.96 7.22 -10.86
CA GLY A 196 -3.98 7.23 -9.39
C GLY A 196 -2.97 6.27 -8.79
N LYS A 197 -2.84 5.06 -9.36
CA LYS A 197 -1.85 4.08 -8.90
C LYS A 197 -0.41 4.54 -9.22
N THR A 198 -0.19 5.18 -10.36
CA THR A 198 1.11 5.79 -10.68
C THR A 198 1.47 6.90 -9.69
N LYS A 199 0.51 7.74 -9.29
CA LYS A 199 0.70 8.75 -8.24
C LYS A 199 1.02 8.11 -6.89
N GLU A 200 0.30 7.06 -6.51
CA GLU A 200 0.52 6.34 -5.28
C GLU A 200 1.93 5.74 -5.25
N ILE A 201 2.37 5.06 -6.32
CA ILE A 201 3.74 4.51 -6.44
C ILE A 201 4.79 5.62 -6.34
N LYS A 202 4.57 6.77 -7.02
CA LYS A 202 5.47 7.93 -6.94
C LYS A 202 5.60 8.47 -5.52
N SER A 203 4.53 8.39 -4.73
CA SER A 203 4.46 8.93 -3.37
C SER A 203 5.05 7.98 -2.31
N ARG A 204 5.39 6.75 -2.67
CA ARG A 204 5.89 5.75 -1.72
C ARG A 204 7.23 6.15 -1.13
N VAL A 205 7.33 6.07 0.19
CA VAL A 205 8.59 6.22 0.92
C VAL A 205 9.24 4.86 1.19
N LEU A 206 10.56 4.84 1.35
CA LEU A 206 11.29 3.64 1.77
C LEU A 206 11.11 3.42 3.27
N HIS A 207 11.11 2.13 3.68
CA HIS A 207 10.93 1.70 5.06
C HIS A 207 12.21 1.12 5.69
N LEU A 208 13.29 1.01 4.92
CA LEU A 208 14.64 0.62 5.36
C LEU A 208 15.70 1.58 4.84
#